data_8275ccbd42ce1accc49c00c4e5cbabe1
#
_entry.id   8275ccbd42ce1accc49c00c4e5cbabe1
#
_cell.length_a   1.000
_cell.length_b   1.000
_cell.length_c   1.000
_cell.angle_alpha   90.00
_cell.angle_beta   90.00
_cell.angle_gamma   90.00
#
_symmetry.space_group_name_H-M   'P 1'
#
loop_
_entity.id
_entity.type
_entity.pdbx_description
1 polymer ?
#
loop_
_entity_poly.entity_id
_entity_poly.type
_entity_poly.pdbx_seq_one_letter_code
_entity_poly.pdbx_strand_id
1 'polypeptide(L)'
;MIQVENLSYGFPDKELYHNISFRLEAGRHCALIGSNGSGKSTLVDMLMRPDQYWFDGRITRDENCRVGYAGQFSARDKARDCTVFDYLAERFTGIAAEIAETCDAMAEPHLDEAGMTRLFARYQTLLDQSEAMDAEHYESTIYRQLHTAGMRELAETKLSEVSGGEYKLLQIMREMLLAPNLLVLDEPDAFLDFANLNGLCGLINAY
;
A
#
# COMPACT_ATOMS: atom_id res chain seq x y z
N MET A 1 -7.57 10.00 -7.64
CA MET A 1 -8.68 9.52 -8.46
C MET A 1 -8.16 8.80 -9.70
N ILE A 2 -8.84 7.74 -10.17
CA ILE A 2 -8.51 7.04 -11.43
C ILE A 2 -9.75 7.08 -12.32
N GLN A 3 -9.57 7.40 -13.60
CA GLN A 3 -10.60 7.36 -14.63
C GLN A 3 -10.19 6.42 -15.74
N VAL A 4 -11.10 5.52 -16.11
CA VAL A 4 -10.97 4.57 -17.20
C VAL A 4 -12.01 4.90 -18.26
N GLU A 5 -11.58 5.04 -19.51
CA GLU A 5 -12.44 5.42 -20.64
C GLU A 5 -12.23 4.46 -21.80
N ASN A 6 -13.33 3.82 -22.24
CA ASN A 6 -13.40 2.95 -23.40
C ASN A 6 -12.32 1.88 -23.44
N LEU A 7 -11.93 1.34 -22.26
CA LEU A 7 -10.88 0.34 -22.14
C LEU A 7 -11.31 -0.97 -22.80
N SER A 8 -10.52 -1.42 -23.77
CA SER A 8 -10.61 -2.76 -24.36
C SER A 8 -9.25 -3.44 -24.28
N TYR A 9 -9.25 -4.67 -23.79
CA TYR A 9 -8.04 -5.45 -23.64
C TYR A 9 -8.32 -6.95 -23.69
N GLY A 10 -7.41 -7.71 -24.30
CA GLY A 10 -7.49 -9.16 -24.33
C GLY A 10 -6.16 -9.80 -24.67
N PHE A 11 -6.09 -11.09 -24.49
CA PHE A 11 -5.03 -11.95 -25.01
C PHE A 11 -5.41 -12.39 -26.45
N PRO A 12 -4.45 -12.91 -27.23
CA PRO A 12 -4.72 -13.29 -28.63
C PRO A 12 -5.93 -14.25 -28.83
N ASP A 13 -6.22 -15.04 -27.80
CA ASP A 13 -7.26 -16.08 -27.78
C ASP A 13 -8.46 -15.76 -26.90
N LYS A 14 -8.41 -14.63 -26.15
CA LYS A 14 -9.47 -14.29 -25.19
C LYS A 14 -9.56 -12.79 -24.96
N GLU A 15 -10.67 -12.17 -25.36
CA GLU A 15 -11.01 -10.81 -24.94
C GLU A 15 -11.39 -10.81 -23.45
N LEU A 16 -10.81 -9.89 -22.66
CA LEU A 16 -11.11 -9.72 -21.24
C LEU A 16 -12.06 -8.56 -21.00
N TYR A 17 -11.82 -7.43 -21.63
CA TYR A 17 -12.64 -6.23 -21.50
C TYR A 17 -13.00 -5.68 -22.86
N HIS A 18 -14.24 -5.23 -23.03
CA HIS A 18 -14.71 -4.59 -24.22
C HIS A 18 -15.39 -3.26 -23.88
N ASN A 19 -14.74 -2.15 -24.25
CA ASN A 19 -15.26 -0.79 -24.15
C ASN A 19 -15.79 -0.43 -22.74
N ILE A 20 -15.04 -0.82 -21.69
CA ILE A 20 -15.44 -0.51 -20.31
C ILE A 20 -15.00 0.89 -19.91
N SER A 21 -15.87 1.59 -19.19
CA SER A 21 -15.59 2.92 -18.65
C SER A 21 -16.09 3.00 -17.21
N PHE A 22 -15.25 3.50 -16.32
CA PHE A 22 -15.62 3.73 -14.92
C PHE A 22 -14.66 4.73 -14.26
N ARG A 23 -15.02 5.16 -13.05
CA ARG A 23 -14.25 6.12 -12.26
C ARG A 23 -14.14 5.64 -10.82
N LEU A 24 -12.93 5.72 -10.26
CA LEU A 24 -12.68 5.54 -8.84
C LEU A 24 -12.57 6.93 -8.19
N GLU A 25 -13.48 7.24 -7.30
CA GLU A 25 -13.57 8.55 -6.64
C GLU A 25 -13.08 8.46 -5.18
N ALA A 26 -12.57 9.56 -4.66
CA ALA A 26 -12.17 9.65 -3.27
C ALA A 26 -13.36 9.41 -2.32
N GLY A 27 -13.11 8.75 -1.18
CA GLY A 27 -14.13 8.44 -0.18
C GLY A 27 -15.16 7.40 -0.64
N ARG A 28 -14.86 6.59 -1.67
CA ARG A 28 -15.74 5.53 -2.15
C ARG A 28 -15.09 4.16 -2.00
N HIS A 29 -15.86 3.21 -1.48
CA HIS A 29 -15.51 1.79 -1.53
C HIS A 29 -16.09 1.16 -2.79
N CYS A 30 -15.23 0.50 -3.57
CA CYS A 30 -15.61 -0.17 -4.81
C CYS A 30 -15.23 -1.65 -4.71
N ALA A 31 -16.15 -2.54 -5.07
CA ALA A 31 -15.88 -3.98 -5.13
C ALA A 31 -15.83 -4.44 -6.58
N LEU A 32 -14.72 -5.10 -6.95
CA LEU A 32 -14.57 -5.76 -8.25
C LEU A 32 -14.94 -7.25 -8.11
N ILE A 33 -16.08 -7.62 -8.64
CA ILE A 33 -16.65 -8.97 -8.50
C ILE A 33 -16.67 -9.68 -9.85
N GLY A 34 -16.37 -10.97 -9.85
CA GLY A 34 -16.40 -11.81 -11.05
C GLY A 34 -15.82 -13.20 -10.78
N SER A 35 -16.07 -14.13 -11.71
CA SER A 35 -15.53 -15.49 -11.64
C SER A 35 -14.01 -15.54 -11.75
N ASN A 36 -13.38 -16.64 -11.33
CA ASN A 36 -11.95 -16.84 -11.53
C ASN A 36 -11.61 -16.84 -13.03
N GLY A 37 -10.51 -16.17 -13.39
CA GLY A 37 -10.11 -16.00 -14.78
C GLY A 37 -10.91 -14.96 -15.59
N SER A 38 -11.77 -14.14 -14.94
CA SER A 38 -12.48 -13.03 -15.59
C SER A 38 -11.63 -11.78 -15.80
N GLY A 39 -10.38 -11.78 -15.35
CA GLY A 39 -9.46 -10.66 -15.53
C GLY A 39 -9.34 -9.69 -14.37
N LYS A 40 -9.97 -9.95 -13.21
CA LYS A 40 -9.93 -9.02 -12.05
C LYS A 40 -8.53 -8.53 -11.70
N SER A 41 -7.61 -9.46 -11.47
CA SER A 41 -6.21 -9.12 -11.13
C SER A 41 -5.48 -8.44 -12.29
N THR A 42 -5.83 -8.77 -13.55
CA THR A 42 -5.29 -8.07 -14.73
C THR A 42 -5.75 -6.62 -14.78
N LEU A 43 -7.04 -6.34 -14.49
CA LEU A 43 -7.55 -4.98 -14.43
C LEU A 43 -6.86 -4.18 -13.32
N VAL A 44 -6.73 -4.77 -12.13
CA VAL A 44 -6.02 -4.16 -11.02
C VAL A 44 -4.58 -3.84 -11.41
N ASP A 45 -3.86 -4.77 -12.04
CA ASP A 45 -2.49 -4.54 -12.47
C ASP A 45 -2.38 -3.45 -13.55
N MET A 46 -3.32 -3.41 -14.51
CA MET A 46 -3.40 -2.32 -15.50
C MET A 46 -3.65 -0.95 -14.87
N LEU A 47 -4.48 -0.88 -13.82
CA LEU A 47 -4.70 0.35 -13.06
C LEU A 47 -3.44 0.80 -12.32
N MET A 48 -2.63 -0.15 -11.85
CA MET A 48 -1.38 0.12 -11.12
C MET A 48 -0.23 0.49 -12.06
N ARG A 49 -0.13 -0.18 -13.20
CA ARG A 49 1.01 -0.11 -14.14
C ARG A 49 0.53 -0.06 -15.60
N PRO A 50 -0.23 0.98 -15.99
CA PRO A 50 -0.81 1.05 -17.33
C PRO A 50 0.23 0.97 -18.44
N ASP A 51 1.43 1.52 -18.21
CA ASP A 51 2.52 1.54 -19.19
C ASP A 51 3.06 0.14 -19.57
N GLN A 52 2.71 -0.90 -18.81
CA GLN A 52 3.13 -2.28 -19.09
C GLN A 52 2.15 -3.02 -20.01
N TYR A 53 1.06 -2.38 -20.39
CA TYR A 53 -0.02 -3.02 -21.17
C TYR A 53 -0.31 -2.28 -22.47
N TRP A 54 -0.58 -3.04 -23.53
CA TRP A 54 -1.12 -2.51 -24.77
C TRP A 54 -2.63 -2.71 -24.77
N PHE A 55 -3.40 -1.61 -24.71
CA PHE A 55 -4.85 -1.61 -24.66
C PHE A 55 -5.41 -0.44 -25.47
N ASP A 56 -6.66 -0.59 -25.94
CA ASP A 56 -7.43 0.51 -26.50
C ASP A 56 -8.15 1.27 -25.39
N GLY A 57 -8.31 2.59 -25.56
CA GLY A 57 -8.93 3.47 -24.57
C GLY A 57 -7.89 4.25 -23.75
N ARG A 58 -8.29 4.70 -22.58
CA ARG A 58 -7.45 5.55 -21.74
C ARG A 58 -7.62 5.21 -20.25
N ILE A 59 -6.51 5.18 -19.53
CA ILE A 59 -6.45 5.18 -18.06
C ILE A 59 -5.73 6.46 -17.64
N THR A 60 -6.41 7.32 -16.88
CA THR A 60 -5.83 8.53 -16.30
C THR A 60 -5.82 8.44 -14.80
N ARG A 61 -4.75 8.93 -14.19
CA ARG A 61 -4.54 8.99 -12.74
C ARG A 61 -4.16 10.40 -12.36
N ASP A 62 -4.72 10.90 -11.25
CA ASP A 62 -4.28 12.17 -10.69
C ASP A 62 -2.81 12.08 -10.29
N GLU A 63 -2.04 13.16 -10.49
CA GLU A 63 -0.61 13.22 -10.18
C GLU A 63 -0.32 12.91 -8.69
N ASN A 64 -1.24 13.28 -7.80
CA ASN A 64 -1.12 13.03 -6.36
C ASN A 64 -1.72 11.69 -5.92
N CYS A 65 -2.02 10.76 -6.85
CA CYS A 65 -2.57 9.46 -6.51
C CYS A 65 -1.49 8.54 -5.91
N ARG A 66 -1.52 8.39 -4.58
CA ARG A 66 -0.70 7.42 -3.85
C ARG A 66 -1.50 6.13 -3.69
N VAL A 67 -0.99 5.05 -4.23
CA VAL A 67 -1.67 3.75 -4.21
C VAL A 67 -0.98 2.82 -3.22
N GLY A 68 -1.74 2.29 -2.26
CA GLY A 68 -1.37 1.13 -1.45
C GLY A 68 -1.94 -0.14 -2.09
N TYR A 69 -1.16 -1.20 -2.15
CA TYR A 69 -1.57 -2.46 -2.74
C TYR A 69 -1.26 -3.64 -1.81
N ALA A 70 -2.29 -4.23 -1.25
CA ALA A 70 -2.20 -5.49 -0.53
C ALA A 70 -2.64 -6.64 -1.45
N GLY A 71 -1.65 -7.30 -2.06
CA GLY A 71 -1.85 -8.42 -2.98
C GLY A 71 -2.05 -9.76 -2.28
N GLN A 72 -1.89 -10.83 -3.09
CA GLN A 72 -1.97 -12.19 -2.57
C GLN A 72 -0.97 -12.43 -1.44
N PHE A 73 -1.40 -13.24 -0.46
CA PHE A 73 -0.61 -13.61 0.71
C PHE A 73 0.81 -14.08 0.35
N SER A 74 1.82 -13.45 0.94
CA SER A 74 3.21 -13.87 0.88
C SER A 74 3.74 -14.09 2.30
N ALA A 75 4.10 -15.33 2.63
CA ALA A 75 4.66 -15.68 3.94
C ALA A 75 6.17 -15.35 4.08
N ARG A 76 6.79 -14.74 3.06
CA ARG A 76 8.25 -14.54 3.02
C ARG A 76 8.79 -13.74 4.19
N ASP A 77 8.08 -12.67 4.57
CA ASP A 77 8.52 -11.79 5.64
C ASP A 77 8.15 -12.30 7.05
N LYS A 78 7.27 -13.31 7.15
CA LYS A 78 6.83 -13.86 8.44
C LYS A 78 7.98 -14.50 9.25
N ALA A 79 9.04 -14.94 8.60
CA ALA A 79 10.21 -15.54 9.24
C ALA A 79 11.18 -14.50 9.85
N ARG A 80 10.88 -13.20 9.76
CA ARG A 80 11.72 -12.12 10.32
C ARG A 80 11.70 -12.16 11.84
N ASP A 81 12.87 -11.99 12.46
CA ASP A 81 13.00 -11.91 13.92
C ASP A 81 12.74 -10.46 14.39
N CYS A 82 11.50 -10.06 14.37
CA CYS A 82 11.02 -8.78 14.85
C CYS A 82 9.63 -8.93 15.48
N THR A 83 9.22 -7.94 16.27
CA THR A 83 7.85 -7.89 16.80
C THR A 83 6.85 -7.44 15.74
N VAL A 84 5.56 -7.63 16.01
CA VAL A 84 4.47 -7.07 15.18
C VAL A 84 4.58 -5.55 15.10
N PHE A 85 4.89 -4.90 16.22
CA PHE A 85 5.09 -3.46 16.26
C PHE A 85 6.25 -3.03 15.36
N ASP A 86 7.42 -3.65 15.48
CA ASP A 86 8.59 -3.33 14.65
C ASP A 86 8.31 -3.51 13.17
N TYR A 87 7.59 -4.58 12.80
CA TYR A 87 7.19 -4.84 11.42
C TYR A 87 6.33 -3.70 10.83
N LEU A 88 5.39 -3.17 11.60
CA LEU A 88 4.55 -2.05 11.20
C LEU A 88 5.31 -0.72 11.24
N ALA A 89 6.24 -0.54 12.18
CA ALA A 89 7.03 0.67 12.36
C ALA A 89 8.16 0.82 11.33
N GLU A 90 8.58 -0.26 10.67
CA GLU A 90 9.75 -0.31 9.79
C GLU A 90 9.81 0.82 8.76
N ARG A 91 8.68 1.18 8.15
CA ARG A 91 8.65 2.22 7.14
C ARG A 91 8.88 3.61 7.73
N PHE A 92 8.36 3.88 8.91
CA PHE A 92 8.55 5.14 9.61
C PHE A 92 10.00 5.32 10.06
N THR A 93 10.56 4.27 10.70
CA THR A 93 11.96 4.28 11.14
C THR A 93 12.92 4.33 9.94
N GLY A 94 12.57 3.70 8.82
CA GLY A 94 13.33 3.77 7.59
C GLY A 94 13.37 5.18 7.00
N ILE A 95 12.23 5.88 6.91
CA ILE A 95 12.20 7.27 6.44
C ILE A 95 13.00 8.18 7.37
N ALA A 96 12.88 8.02 8.68
CA ALA A 96 13.66 8.80 9.64
C ALA A 96 15.18 8.59 9.46
N ALA A 97 15.61 7.35 9.23
CA ALA A 97 17.00 7.03 8.94
C ALA A 97 17.46 7.66 7.61
N GLU A 98 16.66 7.56 6.54
CA GLU A 98 16.96 8.18 5.24
C GLU A 98 17.08 9.70 5.33
N ILE A 99 16.23 10.36 6.14
CA ILE A 99 16.32 11.80 6.41
C ILE A 99 17.66 12.12 7.09
N ALA A 100 18.03 11.38 8.15
CA ALA A 100 19.29 11.58 8.86
C ALA A 100 20.50 11.39 7.93
N GLU A 101 20.55 10.30 7.17
CA GLU A 101 21.61 10.04 6.20
C GLU A 101 21.71 11.14 5.13
N THR A 102 20.56 11.67 4.67
CA THR A 102 20.55 12.75 3.69
C THR A 102 21.10 14.05 4.30
N CYS A 103 20.75 14.37 5.55
CA CYS A 103 21.32 15.50 6.28
C CYS A 103 22.83 15.37 6.47
N ASP A 104 23.32 14.19 6.86
CA ASP A 104 24.75 13.93 7.02
C ASP A 104 25.49 14.10 5.68
N ALA A 105 24.93 13.57 4.59
CA ALA A 105 25.50 13.75 3.26
C ALA A 105 25.53 15.21 2.80
N MET A 106 24.55 16.03 3.19
CA MET A 106 24.55 17.49 2.91
C MET A 106 25.60 18.27 3.70
N ALA A 107 26.09 17.71 4.82
CA ALA A 107 27.13 18.31 5.65
C ALA A 107 28.55 18.01 5.14
N GLU A 108 28.73 17.17 4.12
CA GLU A 108 30.03 16.81 3.58
C GLU A 108 30.76 18.00 2.94
N PRO A 109 32.06 18.27 3.31
CA PRO A 109 32.76 19.50 2.95
C PRO A 109 33.07 19.69 1.44
N HIS A 110 32.96 18.62 0.65
CA HIS A 110 33.38 18.59 -0.76
C HIS A 110 32.19 18.40 -1.73
N LEU A 111 30.98 18.64 -1.28
CA LEU A 111 29.78 18.50 -2.10
C LEU A 111 29.71 19.65 -3.12
N ASP A 112 29.57 19.31 -4.39
CA ASP A 112 29.35 20.30 -5.45
C ASP A 112 27.90 20.83 -5.46
N GLU A 113 27.67 21.93 -6.15
CA GLU A 113 26.34 22.58 -6.21
C GLU A 113 25.26 21.63 -6.78
N ALA A 114 25.60 20.81 -7.77
CA ALA A 114 24.69 19.84 -8.36
C ALA A 114 24.35 18.70 -7.37
N GLY A 115 25.32 18.24 -6.58
CA GLY A 115 25.13 17.29 -5.51
C GLY A 115 24.21 17.82 -4.41
N MET A 116 24.47 19.06 -3.96
CA MET A 116 23.65 19.75 -2.96
C MET A 116 22.20 19.88 -3.45
N THR A 117 21.96 20.29 -4.69
CA THR A 117 20.64 20.42 -5.26
C THR A 117 19.87 19.07 -5.27
N ARG A 118 20.55 17.99 -5.64
CA ARG A 118 19.94 16.63 -5.63
C ARG A 118 19.60 16.16 -4.21
N LEU A 119 20.50 16.36 -3.24
CA LEU A 119 20.26 15.97 -1.85
C LEU A 119 19.13 16.82 -1.25
N PHE A 120 19.08 18.09 -1.54
CA PHE A 120 17.98 18.96 -1.07
C PHE A 120 16.63 18.51 -1.64
N ALA A 121 16.54 18.17 -2.91
CA ALA A 121 15.32 17.64 -3.52
C ALA A 121 14.90 16.30 -2.88
N ARG A 122 15.88 15.41 -2.59
CA ARG A 122 15.61 14.16 -1.86
C ARG A 122 15.08 14.43 -0.45
N TYR A 123 15.73 15.33 0.28
CA TYR A 123 15.32 15.72 1.62
C TYR A 123 13.88 16.23 1.65
N GLN A 124 13.50 17.13 0.73
CA GLN A 124 12.13 17.62 0.62
C GLN A 124 11.14 16.47 0.35
N THR A 125 11.46 15.58 -0.57
CA THR A 125 10.62 14.40 -0.86
C THR A 125 10.42 13.51 0.36
N LEU A 126 11.47 13.30 1.16
CA LEU A 126 11.38 12.50 2.39
C LEU A 126 10.55 13.18 3.47
N LEU A 127 10.67 14.51 3.60
CA LEU A 127 9.83 15.29 4.52
C LEU A 127 8.35 15.23 4.11
N ASP A 128 8.03 15.40 2.83
CA ASP A 128 6.66 15.31 2.32
C ASP A 128 6.07 13.92 2.56
N GLN A 129 6.88 12.85 2.42
CA GLN A 129 6.45 11.49 2.74
C GLN A 129 6.21 11.31 4.24
N SER A 130 7.12 11.80 5.08
CA SER A 130 7.02 11.73 6.54
C SER A 130 5.76 12.45 7.05
N GLU A 131 5.48 13.65 6.52
CA GLU A 131 4.28 14.42 6.85
C GLU A 131 3.01 13.71 6.36
N ALA A 132 2.99 13.21 5.12
CA ALA A 132 1.83 12.51 4.56
C ALA A 132 1.46 11.24 5.34
N MET A 133 2.43 10.60 5.99
CA MET A 133 2.22 9.40 6.82
C MET A 133 1.96 9.75 8.30
N ASP A 134 1.96 11.02 8.68
CA ASP A 134 1.93 11.45 10.10
C ASP A 134 2.99 10.73 10.94
N ALA A 135 4.24 10.72 10.44
CA ALA A 135 5.31 9.92 11.02
C ALA A 135 5.69 10.38 12.44
N GLU A 136 5.35 11.57 12.85
CA GLU A 136 5.54 12.05 14.22
C GLU A 136 4.68 11.26 15.22
N HIS A 137 3.50 10.78 14.80
CA HIS A 137 2.54 10.07 15.65
C HIS A 137 2.38 8.59 15.28
N TYR A 138 3.37 8.00 14.60
CA TYR A 138 3.26 6.65 14.05
C TYR A 138 2.94 5.59 15.10
N GLU A 139 3.52 5.68 16.32
CA GLU A 139 3.26 4.72 17.39
C GLU A 139 1.78 4.67 17.75
N SER A 140 1.17 5.84 17.99
CA SER A 140 -0.26 5.92 18.31
C SER A 140 -1.14 5.44 17.17
N THR A 141 -0.73 5.67 15.94
CA THR A 141 -1.44 5.23 14.74
C THR A 141 -1.35 3.72 14.58
N ILE A 142 -0.19 3.09 14.80
CA ILE A 142 -0.03 1.63 14.83
C ILE A 142 -0.93 1.01 15.90
N TYR A 143 -0.86 1.49 17.15
CA TYR A 143 -1.69 0.96 18.22
C TYR A 143 -3.19 1.13 17.97
N ARG A 144 -3.62 2.23 17.35
CA ARG A 144 -5.01 2.44 16.95
C ARG A 144 -5.46 1.43 15.90
N GLN A 145 -4.65 1.16 14.87
CA GLN A 145 -4.97 0.17 13.84
C GLN A 145 -5.01 -1.25 14.42
N LEU A 146 -4.04 -1.62 15.24
CA LEU A 146 -4.03 -2.90 15.94
C LEU A 146 -5.28 -3.07 16.83
N HIS A 147 -5.69 -2.01 17.55
CA HIS A 147 -6.92 -2.03 18.34
C HIS A 147 -8.16 -2.20 17.47
N THR A 148 -8.25 -1.48 16.34
CA THR A 148 -9.37 -1.57 15.40
C THR A 148 -9.50 -2.99 14.83
N ALA A 149 -8.39 -3.66 14.57
CA ALA A 149 -8.37 -5.04 14.09
C ALA A 149 -8.56 -6.09 15.22
N GLY A 150 -8.66 -5.68 16.49
CA GLY A 150 -8.74 -6.62 17.62
C GLY A 150 -7.42 -7.33 17.94
N MET A 151 -6.29 -6.75 17.54
CA MET A 151 -4.95 -7.36 17.61
C MET A 151 -3.99 -6.59 18.53
N ARG A 152 -4.49 -5.70 19.39
CA ARG A 152 -3.64 -4.83 20.23
C ARG A 152 -2.66 -5.63 21.08
N GLU A 153 -3.08 -6.77 21.61
CA GLU A 153 -2.28 -7.64 22.50
C GLU A 153 -1.07 -8.26 21.77
N LEU A 154 -1.10 -8.28 20.42
CA LEU A 154 -0.05 -8.88 19.61
C LEU A 154 1.11 -7.92 19.33
N ALA A 155 1.06 -6.67 19.75
CA ALA A 155 2.08 -5.68 19.41
C ALA A 155 3.52 -6.16 19.72
N GLU A 156 3.72 -6.75 20.89
CA GLU A 156 5.03 -7.26 21.35
C GLU A 156 5.29 -8.74 20.97
N THR A 157 4.34 -9.38 20.28
CA THR A 157 4.49 -10.77 19.86
C THR A 157 5.44 -10.83 18.66
N LYS A 158 6.25 -11.89 18.58
CA LYS A 158 7.12 -12.11 17.41
C LYS A 158 6.28 -12.32 16.15
N LEU A 159 6.69 -11.72 15.06
CA LEU A 159 6.00 -11.84 13.77
C LEU A 159 5.87 -13.31 13.31
N SER A 160 6.82 -14.17 13.67
CA SER A 160 6.79 -15.61 13.36
C SER A 160 5.71 -16.37 14.11
N GLU A 161 5.21 -15.85 15.24
CA GLU A 161 4.25 -16.52 16.12
C GLU A 161 2.78 -16.22 15.77
N VAL A 162 2.51 -15.14 15.01
CA VAL A 162 1.15 -14.79 14.59
C VAL A 162 0.57 -15.83 13.63
N SER A 163 -0.74 -15.99 13.62
CA SER A 163 -1.44 -16.86 12.65
C SER A 163 -1.31 -16.34 11.21
N GLY A 164 -1.69 -17.15 10.22
CA GLY A 164 -1.71 -16.73 8.81
C GLY A 164 -2.70 -15.58 8.55
N GLY A 165 -3.89 -15.64 9.18
CA GLY A 165 -4.91 -14.60 9.07
C GLY A 165 -4.49 -13.29 9.72
N GLU A 166 -3.92 -13.33 10.92
CA GLU A 166 -3.35 -12.15 11.59
C GLU A 166 -2.25 -11.51 10.75
N TYR A 167 -1.34 -12.33 10.21
CA TYR A 167 -0.28 -11.83 9.34
C TYR A 167 -0.82 -11.15 8.07
N LYS A 168 -1.90 -11.67 7.47
CA LYS A 168 -2.57 -11.02 6.34
C LYS A 168 -3.11 -9.65 6.73
N LEU A 169 -3.73 -9.50 7.90
CA LEU A 169 -4.18 -8.21 8.41
C LEU A 169 -3.01 -7.24 8.63
N LEU A 170 -1.89 -7.72 9.17
CA LEU A 170 -0.68 -6.90 9.35
C LEU A 170 -0.13 -6.39 8.01
N GLN A 171 -0.17 -7.20 6.95
CA GLN A 171 0.21 -6.74 5.61
C GLN A 171 -0.71 -5.63 5.09
N ILE A 172 -2.02 -5.75 5.31
CA ILE A 172 -2.99 -4.70 4.94
C ILE A 172 -2.75 -3.43 5.75
N MET A 173 -2.59 -3.55 7.08
CA MET A 173 -2.27 -2.41 7.95
C MET A 173 -1.00 -1.70 7.49
N ARG A 174 0.04 -2.43 7.12
CA ARG A 174 1.31 -1.87 6.64
C ARG A 174 1.10 -0.98 5.41
N GLU A 175 0.25 -1.40 4.46
CA GLU A 175 -0.11 -0.58 3.31
C GLU A 175 -0.94 0.65 3.72
N MET A 176 -1.88 0.50 4.66
CA MET A 176 -2.69 1.61 5.15
C MET A 176 -1.86 2.67 5.89
N LEU A 177 -0.82 2.25 6.63
CA LEU A 177 0.08 3.14 7.37
C LEU A 177 0.91 4.05 6.43
N LEU A 178 1.07 3.70 5.16
CA LEU A 178 1.68 4.57 4.14
C LEU A 178 0.78 5.73 3.72
N ALA A 179 -0.40 5.88 4.33
CA ALA A 179 -1.42 6.87 4.03
C ALA A 179 -1.71 7.00 2.52
N PRO A 180 -2.00 5.88 1.81
CA PRO A 180 -2.41 5.96 0.43
C PRO A 180 -3.76 6.67 0.32
N ASN A 181 -4.05 7.33 -0.80
CA ASN A 181 -5.38 7.86 -1.07
C ASN A 181 -6.21 6.95 -2.00
N LEU A 182 -5.62 5.84 -2.43
CA LEU A 182 -6.29 4.70 -3.03
C LEU A 182 -5.69 3.41 -2.46
N LEU A 183 -6.48 2.64 -1.73
CA LEU A 183 -6.09 1.32 -1.24
C LEU A 183 -6.71 0.23 -2.12
N VAL A 184 -5.89 -0.63 -2.67
CA VAL A 184 -6.29 -1.78 -3.49
C VAL A 184 -6.03 -3.06 -2.71
N LEU A 185 -7.09 -3.84 -2.50
CA LEU A 185 -7.04 -5.13 -1.80
C LEU A 185 -7.39 -6.25 -2.77
N ASP A 186 -6.46 -7.17 -3.00
CA ASP A 186 -6.69 -8.34 -3.86
C ASP A 186 -6.93 -9.58 -3.02
N GLU A 187 -8.15 -10.12 -3.07
CA GLU A 187 -8.62 -11.25 -2.26
C GLU A 187 -8.31 -11.06 -0.75
N PRO A 188 -8.73 -9.93 -0.14
CA PRO A 188 -8.33 -9.59 1.22
C PRO A 188 -8.90 -10.55 2.28
N ASP A 189 -9.99 -11.24 1.98
CA ASP A 189 -10.69 -12.21 2.82
C ASP A 189 -10.09 -13.62 2.73
N ALA A 190 -9.22 -13.88 1.78
CA ALA A 190 -8.59 -15.20 1.63
C ALA A 190 -7.78 -15.57 2.90
N PHE A 191 -8.04 -16.78 3.41
CA PHE A 191 -7.39 -17.35 4.62
C PHE A 191 -7.76 -16.69 5.95
N LEU A 192 -8.73 -15.76 5.97
CA LEU A 192 -9.22 -15.17 7.22
C LEU A 192 -10.28 -16.06 7.87
N ASP A 193 -10.16 -16.22 9.19
CA ASP A 193 -11.25 -16.72 10.02
C ASP A 193 -12.27 -15.60 10.32
N PHE A 194 -13.34 -15.93 11.05
CA PHE A 194 -14.39 -14.98 11.35
C PHE A 194 -13.91 -13.78 12.19
N ALA A 195 -13.00 -14.00 13.12
CA ALA A 195 -12.45 -12.92 13.96
C ALA A 195 -11.61 -11.95 13.13
N ASN A 196 -10.70 -12.48 12.32
CA ASN A 196 -9.86 -11.69 11.41
C ASN A 196 -10.69 -10.97 10.33
N LEU A 197 -11.77 -11.59 9.84
CA LEU A 197 -12.69 -10.94 8.90
C LEU A 197 -13.37 -9.72 9.52
N ASN A 198 -13.80 -9.80 10.78
CA ASN A 198 -14.33 -8.64 11.51
C ASN A 198 -13.26 -7.55 11.69
N GLY A 199 -12.02 -7.92 11.99
CA GLY A 199 -10.89 -7.00 12.04
C GLY A 199 -10.66 -6.28 10.70
N LEU A 200 -10.69 -7.02 9.59
CA LEU A 200 -10.61 -6.45 8.25
C LEU A 200 -11.72 -5.43 7.97
N CYS A 201 -12.97 -5.81 8.28
CA CYS A 201 -14.11 -4.90 8.13
C CYS A 201 -13.94 -3.62 8.97
N GLY A 202 -13.44 -3.75 10.21
CA GLY A 202 -13.11 -2.61 11.07
C GLY A 202 -12.08 -1.69 10.44
N LEU A 203 -11.00 -2.24 9.90
CA LEU A 203 -9.94 -1.48 9.22
C LEU A 203 -10.47 -0.74 7.99
N ILE A 204 -11.22 -1.43 7.11
CA ILE A 204 -11.77 -0.83 5.88
C ILE A 204 -12.76 0.30 6.20
N ASN A 205 -13.60 0.13 7.23
CA ASN A 205 -14.58 1.16 7.61
C ASN A 205 -13.94 2.37 8.29
N ALA A 206 -12.76 2.22 8.87
CA ALA A 206 -12.00 3.29 9.51
C ALA A 206 -11.08 4.06 8.53
N TYR A 207 -10.88 3.50 7.34
CA TYR A 207 -10.06 4.07 6.27
C TYR A 207 -10.85 5.08 5.44
#